data_b6d3d442ad75a77578a5c6b6f938691c
#
_entry.id   b6d3d442ad75a77578a5c6b6f938691c
#
_cell.length_a   1.000
_cell.length_b   1.000
_cell.length_c   1.000
_cell.angle_alpha   90.00
_cell.angle_beta   90.00
_cell.angle_gamma   90.00
#
_symmetry.space_group_name_H-M   'P 1'
#
loop_
_entity.id
_entity.type
_entity.pdbx_description
1 polymer ?
#
loop_
_entity_poly.entity_id
_entity_poly.type
_entity_poly.pdbx_seq_one_letter_code
_entity_poly.pdbx_strand_id
1 'polypeptide(L)'
;MKLIKKISGLLFVVVIIACFAISVRAEDSRSLYGISSSVTVSEEKKIPVSCGLNVIAAQNDMALAGIKGNELCFSADRFACAMNLSDVDYIVITRLPDAVCGSLYIGSEGVSLNQKISAAEIGLMTFEESSVGSGNNASFDFTVNGSAYEISCNIYMLDEVNYSPTLSLAAYASLNPETYKGMRLSGVLSAYDPEGDDLKYEIVKYPANGTVVIEDENLGTYTYYPDASFSGDDKFSYVVCDKYGNYSASAEVTVRVSTPSVPTIYSDLANDALQCYATAVTENGLMNGVQVGNYYYFEADREVTRAEFLVTAMNAVGIKNVPEVSSTVFADDEEIGAEMKGYVELAYTMGYISGTKMDGKLYFRPDESIKMSEAAVIISNMIGYAQAKVTTVFADADAIPSWSSKAVESLYTLGIIESADMVSGAGENVTRGDMAKLLARTMLVIGK
;
A
#
# COMPACT_ATOMS: atom_id res chain seq x y z
N MET A 1 50.90 -2.48 -6.57
CA MET A 1 50.51 -1.05 -6.71
C MET A 1 50.32 -0.74 -8.17
N LYS A 2 49.16 -0.31 -8.64
CA LYS A 2 48.65 -0.15 -10.02
C LYS A 2 47.87 -1.38 -10.51
N LEU A 3 46.64 -1.49 -10.08
CA LEU A 3 45.50 -1.97 -10.88
C LEU A 3 44.15 -1.65 -10.16
N ILE A 4 43.97 -0.38 -9.86
CA ILE A 4 42.65 0.17 -9.45
C ILE A 4 42.48 1.47 -10.23
N LYS A 5 41.97 1.35 -11.46
CA LYS A 5 41.36 2.45 -12.22
C LYS A 5 40.85 1.92 -13.55
N LYS A 6 39.59 1.47 -13.54
CA LYS A 6 38.63 1.53 -14.67
C LYS A 6 37.41 0.65 -14.36
N ILE A 7 36.57 1.09 -13.45
CA ILE A 7 35.13 0.79 -13.46
C ILE A 7 34.47 2.09 -13.00
N SER A 8 34.37 3.04 -13.91
CA SER A 8 33.47 4.18 -13.78
C SER A 8 32.44 4.02 -14.88
N GLY A 9 31.21 3.85 -14.53
CA GLY A 9 30.12 3.96 -15.46
C GLY A 9 29.12 2.80 -15.41
N LEU A 10 28.47 2.57 -14.30
CA LEU A 10 27.10 2.10 -14.27
C LEU A 10 26.52 2.53 -12.92
N LEU A 11 25.92 3.71 -12.93
CA LEU A 11 25.17 4.21 -11.80
C LEU A 11 23.83 3.45 -11.80
N PHE A 12 23.78 2.33 -11.12
CA PHE A 12 22.53 1.69 -10.76
C PHE A 12 21.87 2.56 -9.68
N VAL A 13 20.80 3.23 -10.04
CA VAL A 13 19.86 3.78 -9.06
C VAL A 13 19.09 2.61 -8.49
N VAL A 14 19.70 1.92 -7.53
CA VAL A 14 18.97 1.09 -6.59
C VAL A 14 18.32 2.07 -5.63
N VAL A 15 17.02 2.29 -5.77
CA VAL A 15 16.23 2.95 -4.73
C VAL A 15 16.16 1.96 -3.56
N ILE A 16 17.21 1.98 -2.73
CA ILE A 16 17.16 1.37 -1.41
C ILE A 16 16.28 2.32 -0.60
N ILE A 17 15.02 1.92 -0.36
CA ILE A 17 14.22 2.49 0.73
C ILE A 17 14.83 1.94 2.01
N ALA A 18 15.97 2.47 2.41
CA ALA A 18 16.47 2.32 3.76
C ALA A 18 15.76 3.41 4.58
N CYS A 19 14.81 3.01 5.42
CA CYS A 19 14.36 3.83 6.53
C CYS A 19 15.54 4.05 7.48
N PHE A 20 16.42 5.00 7.16
CA PHE A 20 17.26 5.62 8.15
C PHE A 20 16.45 6.74 8.80
N ALA A 21 16.06 6.53 10.04
CA ALA A 21 15.65 7.60 10.92
C ALA A 21 16.85 8.56 11.10
N ILE A 22 16.96 9.55 10.22
CA ILE A 22 17.80 10.71 10.45
C ILE A 22 16.87 11.74 11.07
N SER A 23 16.97 11.92 12.38
CA SER A 23 16.40 13.06 13.08
C SER A 23 17.17 14.30 12.63
N VAL A 24 16.68 14.96 11.59
CA VAL A 24 17.10 16.31 11.21
C VAL A 24 16.15 17.27 11.91
N ARG A 25 16.68 18.08 12.82
CA ARG A 25 15.93 19.18 13.43
C ARG A 25 15.41 20.11 12.34
N ALA A 26 14.16 20.51 12.46
CA ALA A 26 13.41 21.32 11.48
C ALA A 26 14.02 22.68 11.11
N GLU A 27 15.12 23.09 11.72
CA GLU A 27 15.78 24.37 11.43
C GLU A 27 16.79 24.35 10.27
N ASP A 28 17.30 23.17 9.87
CA ASP A 28 18.35 23.08 8.86
C ASP A 28 17.85 22.84 7.42
N SER A 29 16.57 22.60 7.21
CA SER A 29 16.02 22.30 5.86
C SER A 29 15.75 23.54 5.01
N ARG A 30 15.89 24.77 5.54
CA ARG A 30 15.62 26.01 4.79
C ARG A 30 16.78 26.52 3.92
N SER A 31 17.98 25.99 4.07
CA SER A 31 19.16 26.51 3.37
C SER A 31 19.62 25.72 2.15
N LEU A 32 19.04 24.57 1.83
CA LEU A 32 19.54 23.65 0.79
C LEU A 32 18.86 23.76 -0.57
N TYR A 33 17.72 24.43 -0.66
CA TYR A 33 17.07 24.69 -1.95
C TYR A 33 16.61 26.14 -2.00
N GLY A 34 17.34 26.97 -2.74
CA GLY A 34 17.04 28.39 -3.00
C GLY A 34 15.75 28.58 -3.83
N ILE A 35 14.62 28.10 -3.36
CA ILE A 35 13.31 28.38 -3.92
C ILE A 35 12.55 29.17 -2.85
N SER A 36 12.68 30.49 -2.94
CA SER A 36 11.79 31.42 -2.28
C SER A 36 10.43 31.36 -2.99
N SER A 37 9.53 30.50 -2.52
CA SER A 37 8.11 30.64 -2.77
C SER A 37 7.47 31.09 -1.47
N SER A 38 7.02 32.34 -1.44
CA SER A 38 6.08 32.82 -0.46
C SER A 38 4.80 32.02 -0.58
N VAL A 39 4.67 30.98 0.25
CA VAL A 39 3.41 30.31 0.46
C VAL A 39 2.55 31.27 1.26
N THR A 40 1.73 32.04 0.56
CA THR A 40 0.54 32.63 1.17
C THR A 40 -0.32 31.44 1.61
N VAL A 41 -0.54 31.32 2.92
CA VAL A 41 -1.55 30.46 3.49
C VAL A 41 -2.89 30.93 2.89
N SER A 42 -3.31 30.31 1.81
CA SER A 42 -4.64 30.50 1.26
C SER A 42 -5.60 29.72 2.13
N GLU A 43 -6.69 30.40 2.51
CA GLU A 43 -7.86 29.89 3.21
C GLU A 43 -8.12 28.41 2.98
N GLU A 44 -8.38 27.69 4.10
CA GLU A 44 -8.76 26.25 4.11
C GLU A 44 -9.83 26.00 3.05
N LYS A 45 -9.41 25.32 1.99
CA LYS A 45 -10.30 24.97 0.89
C LYS A 45 -11.22 23.86 1.40
N LYS A 46 -12.50 24.16 1.62
CA LYS A 46 -13.52 23.15 1.91
C LYS A 46 -13.37 21.99 0.95
N ILE A 47 -13.20 20.78 1.49
CA ILE A 47 -13.15 19.57 0.68
C ILE A 47 -14.54 19.37 0.10
N PRO A 48 -14.75 19.37 -1.23
CA PRO A 48 -16.06 19.12 -1.80
C PRO A 48 -16.40 17.64 -1.63
N VAL A 49 -17.37 17.35 -0.77
CA VAL A 49 -17.96 16.03 -0.63
C VAL A 49 -18.86 15.81 -1.84
N SER A 50 -18.49 14.94 -2.77
CA SER A 50 -19.39 14.49 -3.82
C SER A 50 -20.29 13.38 -3.26
N CYS A 51 -21.58 13.66 -3.11
CA CYS A 51 -22.61 12.69 -2.78
C CYS A 51 -22.73 11.64 -3.89
N GLY A 52 -22.23 10.44 -3.63
CA GLY A 52 -22.46 9.27 -4.46
C GLY A 52 -22.42 8.02 -3.62
N LEU A 53 -23.62 7.51 -3.27
CA LEU A 53 -23.90 6.25 -2.57
C LEU A 53 -23.25 6.08 -1.19
N ASN A 54 -24.10 6.18 -0.18
CA ASN A 54 -23.86 5.85 1.21
C ASN A 54 -23.35 4.40 1.38
N VAL A 55 -22.06 4.20 1.34
CA VAL A 55 -21.47 3.16 2.17
C VAL A 55 -21.14 3.86 3.49
N ILE A 56 -22.05 3.73 4.44
CA ILE A 56 -21.82 4.09 5.83
C ILE A 56 -20.77 3.09 6.33
N ALA A 57 -19.50 3.37 6.12
CA ALA A 57 -18.49 2.92 7.04
C ALA A 57 -18.77 3.76 8.29
N ALA A 58 -19.38 3.15 9.28
CA ALA A 58 -19.64 3.76 10.56
C ALA A 58 -18.29 4.02 11.24
N GLN A 59 -17.68 5.15 10.96
CA GLN A 59 -16.74 5.72 11.91
C GLN A 59 -17.59 6.27 13.05
N ASN A 60 -17.67 5.49 14.12
CA ASN A 60 -18.41 5.88 15.30
C ASN A 60 -17.61 6.78 16.24
N ASP A 61 -16.39 7.17 15.86
CA ASP A 61 -15.46 7.89 16.73
C ASP A 61 -14.79 9.05 16.00
N MET A 62 -14.72 10.20 16.65
CA MET A 62 -13.82 11.29 16.28
C MET A 62 -12.77 11.49 17.37
N ALA A 63 -11.63 12.06 17.02
CA ALA A 63 -10.57 12.40 17.95
C ALA A 63 -10.18 13.87 17.85
N LEU A 64 -9.79 14.47 18.96
CA LEU A 64 -9.27 15.81 19.04
C LEU A 64 -8.12 15.87 20.05
N ALA A 65 -7.06 16.60 19.72
CA ALA A 65 -5.95 16.85 20.63
C ALA A 65 -5.89 18.32 21.05
N GLY A 66 -5.55 18.53 22.31
CA GLY A 66 -5.23 19.83 22.91
C GLY A 66 -3.93 19.77 23.72
N ILE A 67 -3.45 20.91 24.14
CA ILE A 67 -2.27 21.02 25.01
C ILE A 67 -2.73 21.11 26.48
N LYS A 68 -2.14 20.29 27.33
CA LYS A 68 -2.40 20.32 28.79
C LYS A 68 -2.31 21.72 29.36
N GLY A 69 -3.28 22.05 30.19
CA GLY A 69 -3.39 23.37 30.82
C GLY A 69 -3.94 24.48 29.91
N ASN A 70 -4.27 24.18 28.65
CA ASN A 70 -4.99 25.06 27.73
C ASN A 70 -6.41 24.55 27.48
N GLU A 71 -7.30 25.47 27.14
CA GLU A 71 -8.64 25.11 26.66
C GLU A 71 -8.53 24.48 25.27
N LEU A 72 -9.23 23.35 25.05
CA LEU A 72 -9.42 22.77 23.73
C LEU A 72 -10.68 23.36 23.09
N CYS A 73 -10.52 24.05 21.95
CA CYS A 73 -11.64 24.63 21.21
C CYS A 73 -12.19 23.68 20.16
N PHE A 74 -13.50 23.72 19.94
CA PHE A 74 -14.20 22.95 18.91
C PHE A 74 -14.57 23.82 17.70
N SER A 75 -14.79 23.18 16.54
CA SER A 75 -15.35 23.85 15.37
C SER A 75 -16.33 22.93 14.65
N ALA A 76 -17.37 23.50 14.06
CA ALA A 76 -18.36 22.73 13.30
C ALA A 76 -17.72 22.02 12.09
N ASP A 77 -16.70 22.64 11.47
CA ASP A 77 -15.98 22.04 10.33
C ASP A 77 -15.23 20.75 10.73
N ARG A 78 -14.66 20.69 11.94
CA ARG A 78 -14.01 19.46 12.45
C ARG A 78 -15.02 18.32 12.64
N PHE A 79 -16.20 18.64 13.17
CA PHE A 79 -17.29 17.67 13.26
C PHE A 79 -17.77 17.23 11.88
N ALA A 80 -17.96 18.14 10.93
CA ALA A 80 -18.36 17.82 9.56
C ALA A 80 -17.30 16.92 8.87
N CYS A 81 -16.02 17.26 9.00
CA CYS A 81 -14.92 16.49 8.42
C CYS A 81 -14.87 15.07 8.99
N ALA A 82 -14.92 14.91 10.31
CA ALA A 82 -14.86 13.60 10.97
C ALA A 82 -16.04 12.70 10.62
N MET A 83 -17.19 13.29 10.23
CA MET A 83 -18.41 12.56 9.87
C MET A 83 -18.64 12.45 8.38
N ASN A 84 -17.71 12.94 7.57
CA ASN A 84 -17.86 13.03 6.13
C ASN A 84 -19.19 13.73 5.70
N LEU A 85 -19.54 14.80 6.41
CA LEU A 85 -20.70 15.64 6.13
C LEU A 85 -20.29 16.93 5.44
N SER A 86 -21.16 17.50 4.62
CA SER A 86 -20.96 18.82 4.04
C SER A 86 -21.03 19.93 5.09
N ASP A 87 -21.98 19.79 6.02
CA ASP A 87 -22.26 20.79 7.06
C ASP A 87 -22.85 20.10 8.30
N VAL A 88 -22.60 20.70 9.46
CA VAL A 88 -23.24 20.37 10.73
C VAL A 88 -24.14 21.54 11.13
N ASP A 89 -25.43 21.31 11.22
CA ASP A 89 -26.39 22.31 11.71
C ASP A 89 -26.36 22.41 13.24
N TYR A 90 -26.32 21.24 13.90
CA TYR A 90 -26.26 21.12 15.35
C TYR A 90 -25.82 19.72 15.78
N ILE A 91 -25.35 19.64 17.02
CA ILE A 91 -25.13 18.39 17.75
C ILE A 91 -26.03 18.32 18.97
N VAL A 92 -26.28 17.11 19.48
CA VAL A 92 -26.91 16.88 20.76
C VAL A 92 -26.01 16.00 21.62
N ILE A 93 -25.63 16.45 22.80
CA ILE A 93 -24.75 15.73 23.69
C ILE A 93 -25.54 14.60 24.37
N THR A 94 -25.13 13.35 24.15
CA THR A 94 -25.79 12.16 24.70
C THR A 94 -25.04 11.56 25.90
N ARG A 95 -23.74 11.84 26.02
CA ARG A 95 -22.92 11.52 27.21
C ARG A 95 -21.91 12.64 27.45
N LEU A 96 -21.81 13.09 28.67
CA LEU A 96 -20.77 14.07 29.08
C LEU A 96 -19.44 13.37 29.39
N PRO A 97 -18.31 14.11 29.32
CA PRO A 97 -17.04 13.59 29.81
C PRO A 97 -17.12 13.24 31.30
N ASP A 98 -16.27 12.29 31.72
CA ASP A 98 -16.10 12.05 33.15
C ASP A 98 -15.53 13.32 33.82
N ALA A 99 -16.20 13.80 34.86
CA ALA A 99 -15.83 15.01 35.59
C ALA A 99 -14.39 14.96 36.19
N VAL A 100 -13.85 13.75 36.37
CA VAL A 100 -12.45 13.55 36.79
C VAL A 100 -11.47 13.91 35.65
N CYS A 101 -11.88 13.75 34.40
CA CYS A 101 -11.07 14.07 33.22
C CYS A 101 -11.20 15.54 32.82
N GLY A 102 -12.41 16.11 32.94
CA GLY A 102 -12.67 17.50 32.53
C GLY A 102 -14.13 17.78 32.24
N SER A 103 -14.44 18.97 31.74
CA SER A 103 -15.80 19.41 31.47
C SER A 103 -15.92 20.22 30.19
N LEU A 104 -17.09 20.16 29.56
CA LEU A 104 -17.43 20.93 28.36
C LEU A 104 -18.13 22.24 28.77
N TYR A 105 -17.80 23.33 28.09
CA TYR A 105 -18.40 24.65 28.29
C TYR A 105 -18.82 25.27 26.94
N ILE A 106 -19.78 26.18 26.98
CA ILE A 106 -20.10 27.14 25.91
C ILE A 106 -19.95 28.53 26.53
N GLY A 107 -18.86 29.21 26.17
CA GLY A 107 -18.43 30.39 26.90
C GLY A 107 -18.16 30.06 28.37
N SER A 108 -18.90 30.66 29.32
CA SER A 108 -18.76 30.42 30.76
C SER A 108 -19.80 29.40 31.34
N GLU A 109 -20.70 28.86 30.50
CA GLU A 109 -21.76 27.98 30.94
C GLU A 109 -21.42 26.53 30.68
N GLY A 110 -21.54 25.65 31.68
CA GLY A 110 -21.29 24.21 31.53
C GLY A 110 -22.32 23.54 30.62
N VAL A 111 -21.87 22.68 29.72
CA VAL A 111 -22.74 21.90 28.84
C VAL A 111 -23.51 20.84 29.63
N SER A 112 -24.80 20.69 29.30
CA SER A 112 -25.69 19.74 29.98
C SER A 112 -26.00 18.53 29.08
N LEU A 113 -26.35 17.41 29.69
CA LEU A 113 -26.82 16.21 28.99
C LEU A 113 -28.08 16.51 28.17
N ASN A 114 -28.16 16.00 26.97
CA ASN A 114 -29.21 16.26 25.97
C ASN A 114 -29.30 17.70 25.51
N GLN A 115 -28.30 18.53 25.77
CA GLN A 115 -28.23 19.87 25.22
C GLN A 115 -28.05 19.82 23.71
N LYS A 116 -28.88 20.60 23.01
CA LYS A 116 -28.74 20.86 21.58
C LYS A 116 -27.82 22.07 21.39
N ILE A 117 -26.74 21.92 20.64
CA ILE A 117 -25.72 22.93 20.40
C ILE A 117 -25.68 23.19 18.89
N SER A 118 -25.98 24.42 18.50
CA SER A 118 -25.96 24.83 17.08
C SER A 118 -24.53 24.96 16.55
N ALA A 119 -24.36 24.96 15.22
CA ALA A 119 -23.05 25.15 14.58
C ALA A 119 -22.30 26.40 15.07
N ALA A 120 -23.03 27.51 15.31
CA ALA A 120 -22.43 28.74 15.84
C ALA A 120 -21.97 28.58 17.30
N GLU A 121 -22.70 27.85 18.12
CA GLU A 121 -22.35 27.57 19.52
C GLU A 121 -21.21 26.55 19.63
N ILE A 122 -21.09 25.62 18.69
CA ILE A 122 -19.92 24.69 18.61
C ILE A 122 -18.62 25.51 18.53
N GLY A 123 -18.59 26.60 17.78
CA GLY A 123 -17.43 27.49 17.70
C GLY A 123 -17.06 28.22 19.01
N LEU A 124 -17.99 28.21 19.98
CA LEU A 124 -17.79 28.75 21.35
C LEU A 124 -17.58 27.63 22.39
N MET A 125 -17.69 26.38 21.95
CA MET A 125 -17.54 25.23 22.84
C MET A 125 -16.07 24.98 23.14
N THR A 126 -15.76 24.72 24.42
CA THR A 126 -14.42 24.38 24.90
C THR A 126 -14.48 23.17 25.82
N PHE A 127 -13.35 22.47 25.89
CA PHE A 127 -13.10 21.47 26.92
C PHE A 127 -11.97 21.96 27.81
N GLU A 128 -12.22 21.91 29.13
CA GLU A 128 -11.25 22.22 30.17
C GLU A 128 -10.87 20.95 30.93
N GLU A 129 -9.58 20.65 30.99
CA GLU A 129 -9.04 19.53 31.73
C GLU A 129 -9.24 19.75 33.26
N SER A 130 -9.61 18.69 33.97
CA SER A 130 -9.74 18.75 35.44
C SER A 130 -8.37 18.84 36.10
N SER A 131 -8.21 19.78 37.02
CA SER A 131 -7.00 19.94 37.83
C SER A 131 -6.72 18.78 38.80
N VAL A 132 -7.67 17.87 38.97
CA VAL A 132 -7.65 16.76 39.96
C VAL A 132 -7.38 15.42 39.33
N GLY A 133 -7.57 15.30 38.00
CA GLY A 133 -7.45 14.02 37.28
C GLY A 133 -6.04 13.78 36.77
N SER A 134 -5.61 12.53 36.81
CA SER A 134 -4.33 12.05 36.24
C SER A 134 -4.48 11.40 34.86
N GLY A 135 -5.65 11.51 34.21
CA GLY A 135 -5.93 10.88 32.93
C GLY A 135 -5.72 11.83 31.74
N ASN A 136 -4.95 11.41 30.75
CA ASN A 136 -4.68 12.21 29.55
C ASN A 136 -5.84 12.19 28.53
N ASN A 137 -6.90 11.39 28.77
CA ASN A 137 -7.96 11.14 27.80
C ASN A 137 -9.34 11.38 28.42
N ALA A 138 -10.15 12.15 27.73
CA ALA A 138 -11.57 12.31 28.01
C ALA A 138 -12.40 11.88 26.79
N SER A 139 -13.67 11.63 26.96
CA SER A 139 -14.57 11.39 25.85
C SER A 139 -15.97 11.81 26.17
N PHE A 140 -16.73 12.26 25.17
CA PHE A 140 -18.17 12.50 25.24
C PHE A 140 -18.85 11.94 24.00
N ASP A 141 -20.15 11.66 24.10
CA ASP A 141 -20.92 11.16 22.98
C ASP A 141 -21.96 12.20 22.53
N PHE A 142 -22.26 12.17 21.24
CA PHE A 142 -23.21 13.11 20.63
C PHE A 142 -23.89 12.50 19.40
N THR A 143 -24.99 13.10 18.99
CA THR A 143 -25.64 12.87 17.70
C THR A 143 -25.60 14.14 16.85
N VAL A 144 -25.67 14.00 15.54
CA VAL A 144 -25.57 15.12 14.58
C VAL A 144 -26.85 15.23 13.76
N ASN A 145 -27.34 16.45 13.59
CA ASN A 145 -28.46 16.81 12.69
C ASN A 145 -29.71 15.93 12.86
N GLY A 146 -29.94 15.41 14.08
CA GLY A 146 -31.05 14.52 14.38
C GLY A 146 -30.86 13.07 13.95
N SER A 147 -29.63 12.65 13.64
CA SER A 147 -29.27 11.26 13.41
C SER A 147 -29.60 10.38 14.63
N ALA A 148 -29.99 9.14 14.38
CA ALA A 148 -30.13 8.13 15.43
C ALA A 148 -28.79 7.47 15.83
N TYR A 149 -27.73 7.77 15.10
CA TYR A 149 -26.38 7.21 15.37
C TYR A 149 -25.64 8.11 16.36
N GLU A 150 -25.15 7.48 17.42
CA GLU A 150 -24.32 8.10 18.44
C GLU A 150 -22.85 7.96 18.06
N ILE A 151 -22.08 9.01 18.30
CA ILE A 151 -20.67 9.15 17.92
C ILE A 151 -19.90 9.55 19.16
N SER A 152 -18.77 8.91 19.40
CA SER A 152 -17.85 9.26 20.48
C SER A 152 -16.80 10.24 20.02
N CYS A 153 -16.62 11.35 20.74
CA CYS A 153 -15.50 12.24 20.59
C CYS A 153 -14.44 11.95 21.67
N ASN A 154 -13.28 11.46 21.24
CA ASN A 154 -12.15 11.21 22.10
C ASN A 154 -11.26 12.46 22.19
N ILE A 155 -10.98 12.94 23.40
CA ILE A 155 -10.17 14.11 23.68
C ILE A 155 -8.84 13.68 24.28
N TYR A 156 -7.74 14.10 23.67
CA TYR A 156 -6.38 13.84 24.12
C TYR A 156 -5.71 15.14 24.53
N MET A 157 -5.34 15.27 25.82
CA MET A 157 -4.59 16.41 26.30
C MET A 157 -3.11 16.04 26.36
N LEU A 158 -2.31 16.66 25.48
CA LEU A 158 -0.92 16.31 25.21
C LEU A 158 0.05 17.30 25.89
N ASP A 159 1.27 16.86 26.14
CA ASP A 159 2.34 17.71 26.71
C ASP A 159 2.97 18.62 25.64
N GLU A 160 2.92 18.19 24.35
CA GLU A 160 3.48 18.90 23.20
C GLU A 160 2.44 19.03 22.07
N VAL A 161 2.67 19.96 21.14
CA VAL A 161 1.81 20.14 19.96
C VAL A 161 1.92 18.91 19.06
N ASN A 162 0.77 18.39 18.64
CA ASN A 162 0.68 17.34 17.64
C ASN A 162 0.42 17.98 16.26
N TYR A 163 1.23 17.62 15.27
CA TYR A 163 1.13 18.13 13.92
C TYR A 163 0.38 17.16 13.02
N SER A 164 -0.25 17.70 11.98
CA SER A 164 -0.93 16.88 10.98
C SER A 164 0.05 16.03 10.18
N PRO A 165 -0.34 14.81 9.79
CA PRO A 165 0.43 13.99 8.87
C PRO A 165 0.70 14.73 7.55
N THR A 166 1.81 14.42 6.93
CA THR A 166 2.21 14.97 5.64
C THR A 166 2.51 13.87 4.62
N LEU A 167 2.35 14.17 3.33
CA LEU A 167 2.71 13.24 2.28
C LEU A 167 4.23 13.06 2.23
N SER A 168 4.69 11.82 2.22
CA SER A 168 6.11 11.51 2.05
C SER A 168 6.58 11.73 0.61
N LEU A 169 7.90 11.87 0.39
CA LEU A 169 8.46 11.91 -0.96
C LEU A 169 8.15 10.63 -1.76
N ALA A 170 8.06 9.47 -1.07
CA ALA A 170 7.66 8.21 -1.68
C ALA A 170 6.20 8.24 -2.16
N ALA A 171 5.31 8.97 -1.45
CA ALA A 171 3.94 9.17 -1.90
C ALA A 171 3.89 9.84 -3.27
N TYR A 172 4.66 10.91 -3.47
CA TYR A 172 4.68 11.60 -4.78
C TYR A 172 5.15 10.71 -5.93
N ALA A 173 6.06 9.78 -5.71
CA ALA A 173 6.51 8.82 -6.71
C ALA A 173 5.44 7.79 -7.07
N SER A 174 4.53 7.47 -6.15
CA SER A 174 3.45 6.47 -6.35
C SER A 174 2.12 7.06 -6.81
N LEU A 175 2.03 8.38 -7.07
CA LEU A 175 0.78 9.03 -7.47
C LEU A 175 0.36 8.78 -8.94
N ASN A 176 1.21 8.18 -9.76
CA ASN A 176 0.93 7.92 -11.17
C ASN A 176 1.20 6.45 -11.55
N PRO A 177 0.54 5.49 -10.91
CA PRO A 177 0.71 4.09 -11.24
C PRO A 177 0.04 3.76 -12.58
N GLU A 178 0.54 2.69 -13.23
CA GLU A 178 0.00 2.22 -14.50
C GLU A 178 -0.50 0.79 -14.37
N THR A 179 -1.55 0.47 -15.13
CA THR A 179 -2.06 -0.91 -15.28
C THR A 179 -2.60 -1.13 -16.69
N TYR A 180 -3.00 -2.36 -17.00
CA TYR A 180 -3.63 -2.68 -18.26
C TYR A 180 -5.14 -2.79 -18.12
N LYS A 181 -5.85 -2.59 -19.24
CA LYS A 181 -7.29 -2.77 -19.34
C LYS A 181 -7.70 -4.16 -18.84
N GLY A 182 -8.64 -4.20 -17.90
CA GLY A 182 -9.11 -5.42 -17.25
C GLY A 182 -8.19 -6.00 -16.18
N MET A 183 -7.04 -5.38 -15.93
CA MET A 183 -6.09 -5.82 -14.92
C MET A 183 -6.14 -4.87 -13.70
N ARG A 184 -6.42 -5.44 -12.53
CA ARG A 184 -6.39 -4.67 -11.29
C ARG A 184 -4.98 -4.22 -10.93
N LEU A 185 -4.89 -3.16 -10.19
CA LEU A 185 -3.66 -2.58 -9.68
C LEU A 185 -3.72 -2.56 -8.16
N SER A 186 -2.72 -3.15 -7.50
CA SER A 186 -2.52 -2.98 -6.06
C SER A 186 -1.36 -2.03 -5.81
N GLY A 187 -1.47 -1.25 -4.74
CA GLY A 187 -0.46 -0.28 -4.37
C GLY A 187 -0.50 0.06 -2.88
N VAL A 188 0.42 0.92 -2.46
CA VAL A 188 0.51 1.40 -1.08
C VAL A 188 0.53 2.93 -1.10
N LEU A 189 -0.42 3.53 -0.39
CA LEU A 189 -0.43 4.95 -0.10
C LEU A 189 0.63 5.23 0.96
N SER A 190 1.25 6.41 0.93
CA SER A 190 2.36 6.70 1.83
C SER A 190 2.25 8.11 2.40
N ALA A 191 2.47 8.22 3.70
CA ALA A 191 2.52 9.47 4.43
C ALA A 191 3.57 9.38 5.56
N TYR A 192 3.84 10.49 6.17
CA TYR A 192 4.76 10.63 7.30
C TYR A 192 4.09 11.47 8.38
N ASP A 193 4.17 11.02 9.60
CA ASP A 193 3.77 11.78 10.78
C ASP A 193 5.00 12.35 11.47
N PRO A 194 5.05 13.66 11.79
CA PRO A 194 6.21 14.30 12.42
C PRO A 194 6.57 13.71 13.77
N GLU A 195 5.59 13.27 14.55
CA GLU A 195 5.74 12.70 15.88
C GLU A 195 5.91 11.17 15.83
N GLY A 196 5.66 10.54 14.67
CA GLY A 196 5.72 9.10 14.46
C GLY A 196 4.48 8.38 14.94
N ASP A 197 3.35 9.04 14.95
CA ASP A 197 2.06 8.47 15.32
C ASP A 197 1.56 7.45 14.28
N ASP A 198 0.72 6.53 14.74
CA ASP A 198 0.04 5.58 13.85
C ASP A 198 -0.92 6.34 12.93
N LEU A 199 -0.88 5.99 11.65
CA LEU A 199 -1.64 6.64 10.59
C LEU A 199 -2.78 5.75 10.10
N LYS A 200 -3.85 6.40 9.64
CA LYS A 200 -5.01 5.78 9.01
C LYS A 200 -5.31 6.45 7.68
N TYR A 201 -5.48 5.66 6.63
CA TYR A 201 -5.67 6.11 5.26
C TYR A 201 -7.14 6.02 4.85
N GLU A 202 -7.66 7.07 4.23
CA GLU A 202 -9.07 7.17 3.83
C GLU A 202 -9.22 7.69 2.40
N ILE A 203 -10.13 7.08 1.60
CA ILE A 203 -10.47 7.58 0.27
C ILE A 203 -11.53 8.67 0.40
N VAL A 204 -11.22 9.87 -0.09
CA VAL A 204 -12.14 11.03 -0.06
C VAL A 204 -12.77 11.33 -1.42
N LYS A 205 -12.21 10.79 -2.51
CA LYS A 205 -12.79 10.88 -3.84
C LYS A 205 -12.55 9.57 -4.59
N TYR A 206 -13.64 8.98 -5.06
CA TYR A 206 -13.58 7.72 -5.80
C TYR A 206 -13.33 7.95 -7.29
N PRO A 207 -12.72 6.98 -7.99
CA PRO A 207 -12.49 7.05 -9.43
C PRO A 207 -13.80 7.00 -10.21
N ALA A 208 -13.79 7.53 -11.45
CA ALA A 208 -14.97 7.60 -12.30
C ALA A 208 -15.17 6.36 -13.18
N ASN A 209 -14.09 5.62 -13.44
CA ASN A 209 -14.07 4.50 -14.41
C ASN A 209 -13.50 3.22 -13.79
N GLY A 210 -13.75 3.04 -12.51
CA GLY A 210 -13.31 1.89 -11.75
C GLY A 210 -13.73 1.96 -10.28
N THR A 211 -13.22 1.04 -9.48
CA THR A 211 -13.45 0.98 -8.04
C THR A 211 -12.11 0.92 -7.32
N VAL A 212 -11.95 1.69 -6.25
CA VAL A 212 -10.78 1.59 -5.35
C VAL A 212 -11.24 1.08 -3.99
N VAL A 213 -10.50 0.14 -3.43
CA VAL A 213 -10.72 -0.42 -2.08
C VAL A 213 -9.44 -0.27 -1.29
N ILE A 214 -9.53 0.23 -0.05
CA ILE A 214 -8.43 0.13 0.91
C ILE A 214 -8.53 -1.24 1.56
N GLU A 215 -7.48 -2.04 1.41
CA GLU A 215 -7.40 -3.40 1.97
C GLU A 215 -7.00 -3.36 3.46
N ASP A 216 -6.09 -2.44 3.81
CA ASP A 216 -5.67 -2.17 5.18
C ASP A 216 -5.50 -0.67 5.38
N GLU A 217 -6.37 -0.08 6.20
CA GLU A 217 -6.41 1.35 6.45
C GLU A 217 -5.20 1.88 7.24
N ASN A 218 -4.51 1.02 8.00
CA ASN A 218 -3.33 1.42 8.78
C ASN A 218 -2.04 1.33 7.96
N LEU A 219 -2.00 0.44 6.99
CA LEU A 219 -0.86 0.26 6.09
C LEU A 219 -1.00 1.09 4.81
N GLY A 220 -2.20 1.60 4.50
CA GLY A 220 -2.50 2.32 3.28
C GLY A 220 -2.47 1.43 2.03
N THR A 221 -2.61 0.10 2.18
CA THR A 221 -2.69 -0.79 1.03
C THR A 221 -4.03 -0.66 0.34
N TYR A 222 -4.02 -0.58 -0.99
CA TYR A 222 -5.23 -0.43 -1.79
C TYR A 222 -5.19 -1.30 -3.03
N THR A 223 -6.38 -1.61 -3.55
CA THR A 223 -6.56 -2.22 -4.87
C THR A 223 -7.52 -1.38 -5.70
N TYR A 224 -7.10 -1.01 -6.91
CA TYR A 224 -7.92 -0.37 -7.92
C TYR A 224 -8.33 -1.38 -8.98
N TYR A 225 -9.61 -1.42 -9.28
CA TYR A 225 -10.24 -2.28 -10.30
C TYR A 225 -10.75 -1.40 -11.43
N PRO A 226 -10.09 -1.35 -12.60
CA PRO A 226 -10.63 -0.61 -13.74
C PRO A 226 -11.90 -1.27 -14.28
N ASP A 227 -12.82 -0.46 -14.80
CA ASP A 227 -13.96 -0.96 -15.55
C ASP A 227 -13.47 -1.76 -16.77
N ALA A 228 -14.12 -2.90 -17.06
CA ALA A 228 -13.64 -3.87 -18.05
C ALA A 228 -13.41 -3.28 -19.46
N SER A 229 -14.11 -2.20 -19.83
CA SER A 229 -13.96 -1.54 -21.14
C SER A 229 -13.08 -0.30 -21.12
N PHE A 230 -12.71 0.19 -19.94
CA PHE A 230 -12.01 1.47 -19.79
C PHE A 230 -10.53 1.40 -20.18
N SER A 231 -10.03 2.46 -20.78
CA SER A 231 -8.60 2.78 -20.94
C SER A 231 -8.45 4.30 -20.94
N GLY A 232 -7.37 4.78 -20.36
CA GLY A 232 -7.12 6.21 -20.15
C GLY A 232 -6.69 6.49 -18.72
N ASP A 233 -6.70 7.75 -18.33
CA ASP A 233 -6.36 8.17 -16.97
C ASP A 233 -7.63 8.23 -16.11
N ASP A 234 -7.63 7.56 -14.97
CA ASP A 234 -8.65 7.64 -13.93
C ASP A 234 -8.03 8.18 -12.63
N LYS A 235 -8.85 8.73 -11.73
CA LYS A 235 -8.34 9.47 -10.60
C LYS A 235 -9.13 9.19 -9.33
N PHE A 236 -8.42 8.99 -8.23
CA PHE A 236 -9.00 8.98 -6.89
C PHE A 236 -8.17 9.85 -5.94
N SER A 237 -8.72 10.24 -4.81
CA SER A 237 -8.00 11.04 -3.82
C SER A 237 -8.12 10.44 -2.44
N TYR A 238 -7.07 10.59 -1.64
CA TYR A 238 -7.02 10.11 -0.27
C TYR A 238 -6.52 11.19 0.69
N VAL A 239 -6.81 11.00 1.96
CA VAL A 239 -6.24 11.72 3.11
C VAL A 239 -5.69 10.73 4.11
N VAL A 240 -4.88 11.23 5.01
CA VAL A 240 -4.32 10.42 6.09
C VAL A 240 -4.62 11.12 7.42
N CYS A 241 -5.06 10.35 8.40
CA CYS A 241 -5.40 10.84 9.73
C CYS A 241 -4.46 10.20 10.76
N ASP A 242 -4.01 10.98 11.74
CA ASP A 242 -3.34 10.46 12.93
C ASP A 242 -4.38 9.99 13.98
N LYS A 243 -3.91 9.35 15.03
CA LYS A 243 -4.76 8.87 16.14
C LYS A 243 -5.43 9.99 16.94
N TYR A 244 -4.99 11.24 16.76
CA TYR A 244 -5.52 12.43 17.44
C TYR A 244 -6.50 13.22 16.58
N GLY A 245 -6.82 12.75 15.37
CA GLY A 245 -7.81 13.35 14.49
C GLY A 245 -7.31 14.50 13.62
N ASN A 246 -5.98 14.66 13.45
CA ASN A 246 -5.46 15.61 12.48
C ASN A 246 -5.31 14.97 11.13
N TYR A 247 -5.76 15.67 10.09
CA TYR A 247 -5.75 15.18 8.71
C TYR A 247 -4.65 15.84 7.88
N SER A 248 -4.06 15.07 6.98
CA SER A 248 -3.17 15.59 5.95
C SER A 248 -3.92 16.40 4.90
N ALA A 249 -3.20 17.12 4.07
CA ALA A 249 -3.73 17.58 2.80
C ALA A 249 -4.16 16.40 1.93
N SER A 250 -5.20 16.58 1.09
CA SER A 250 -5.65 15.55 0.15
C SER A 250 -4.62 15.33 -0.95
N ALA A 251 -4.35 14.06 -1.28
CA ALA A 251 -3.51 13.65 -2.40
C ALA A 251 -4.35 13.01 -3.50
N GLU A 252 -4.07 13.35 -4.76
CA GLU A 252 -4.71 12.73 -5.93
C GLU A 252 -3.78 11.69 -6.54
N VAL A 253 -4.29 10.46 -6.71
CA VAL A 253 -3.64 9.38 -7.46
C VAL A 253 -4.26 9.33 -8.85
N THR A 254 -3.42 9.37 -9.89
CA THR A 254 -3.84 9.23 -11.28
C THR A 254 -3.41 7.85 -11.79
N VAL A 255 -4.36 6.95 -11.98
CA VAL A 255 -4.11 5.61 -12.52
C VAL A 255 -4.20 5.65 -14.03
N ARG A 256 -3.12 5.30 -14.73
CA ARG A 256 -3.15 5.11 -16.18
C ARG A 256 -3.51 3.69 -16.54
N VAL A 257 -4.64 3.52 -17.22
CA VAL A 257 -5.11 2.22 -17.73
C VAL A 257 -4.78 2.14 -19.21
N SER A 258 -3.76 1.35 -19.57
CA SER A 258 -3.26 1.19 -20.93
C SER A 258 -3.98 0.05 -21.65
N THR A 259 -4.14 0.17 -22.97
CA THR A 259 -4.53 -0.95 -23.82
C THR A 259 -3.26 -1.63 -24.33
N PRO A 260 -3.11 -2.97 -24.18
CA PRO A 260 -1.96 -3.68 -24.72
C PRO A 260 -1.76 -3.40 -26.21
N SER A 261 -0.52 -3.19 -26.63
CA SER A 261 -0.19 -2.91 -28.03
C SER A 261 -0.22 -4.17 -28.92
N VAL A 262 -0.08 -5.34 -28.30
CA VAL A 262 -0.14 -6.64 -28.97
C VAL A 262 -1.46 -7.33 -28.61
N PRO A 263 -2.46 -7.34 -29.50
CA PRO A 263 -3.74 -7.96 -29.22
C PRO A 263 -3.67 -9.48 -29.45
N THR A 264 -2.77 -10.16 -28.76
CA THR A 264 -2.73 -11.63 -28.82
C THR A 264 -3.85 -12.18 -27.95
N ILE A 265 -4.89 -12.68 -28.60
CA ILE A 265 -5.95 -13.41 -27.92
C ILE A 265 -5.53 -14.87 -27.88
N TYR A 266 -5.30 -15.39 -26.69
CA TYR A 266 -5.03 -16.79 -26.49
C TYR A 266 -6.36 -17.59 -26.53
N SER A 267 -6.44 -18.57 -27.38
CA SER A 267 -7.69 -19.31 -27.64
C SER A 267 -8.13 -20.16 -26.45
N ASP A 268 -7.17 -20.60 -25.65
CA ASP A 268 -7.40 -21.35 -24.41
C ASP A 268 -7.78 -20.45 -23.21
N LEU A 269 -7.67 -19.13 -23.36
CA LEU A 269 -8.03 -18.15 -22.33
C LEU A 269 -9.21 -17.26 -22.75
N ALA A 270 -9.92 -17.60 -23.82
CA ALA A 270 -11.06 -16.81 -24.29
C ALA A 270 -12.12 -16.70 -23.18
N ASN A 271 -12.43 -15.46 -22.76
CA ASN A 271 -13.32 -15.12 -21.64
C ASN A 271 -12.77 -15.41 -20.23
N ASP A 272 -11.49 -15.73 -20.08
CA ASP A 272 -10.85 -15.88 -18.78
C ASP A 272 -10.22 -14.56 -18.32
N ALA A 273 -10.32 -14.26 -17.00
CA ALA A 273 -9.64 -13.11 -16.38
C ALA A 273 -8.10 -13.22 -16.53
N LEU A 274 -7.57 -14.41 -16.75
CA LEU A 274 -6.13 -14.63 -16.97
C LEU A 274 -5.63 -14.04 -18.29
N GLN A 275 -6.52 -13.82 -19.28
CA GLN A 275 -6.15 -13.25 -20.58
C GLN A 275 -5.37 -11.93 -20.46
N CYS A 276 -5.76 -11.04 -19.52
CA CYS A 276 -5.07 -9.76 -19.34
C CYS A 276 -3.65 -9.94 -18.81
N TYR A 277 -3.42 -10.88 -17.89
CA TYR A 277 -2.09 -11.19 -17.36
C TYR A 277 -1.19 -11.85 -18.42
N ALA A 278 -1.73 -12.81 -19.15
CA ALA A 278 -1.04 -13.47 -20.26
C ALA A 278 -0.61 -12.45 -21.34
N THR A 279 -1.49 -11.50 -21.68
CA THR A 279 -1.18 -10.43 -22.62
C THR A 279 -0.10 -9.50 -22.08
N ALA A 280 -0.17 -9.10 -20.80
CA ALA A 280 0.83 -8.22 -20.17
C ALA A 280 2.23 -8.84 -20.20
N VAL A 281 2.38 -10.12 -19.82
CA VAL A 281 3.70 -10.79 -19.83
C VAL A 281 4.21 -11.05 -21.25
N THR A 282 3.32 -11.23 -22.22
CA THR A 282 3.68 -11.39 -23.64
C THR A 282 4.17 -10.07 -24.24
N GLU A 283 3.47 -8.98 -23.98
CA GLU A 283 3.85 -7.63 -24.45
C GLU A 283 5.21 -7.21 -23.92
N ASN A 284 5.54 -7.58 -22.70
CA ASN A 284 6.84 -7.33 -22.10
C ASN A 284 7.91 -8.35 -22.52
N GLY A 285 7.59 -9.27 -23.41
CA GLY A 285 8.54 -10.25 -23.94
C GLY A 285 9.02 -11.27 -22.90
N LEU A 286 8.26 -11.49 -21.84
CA LEU A 286 8.61 -12.40 -20.75
C LEU A 286 8.16 -13.84 -21.05
N MET A 287 6.96 -13.98 -21.58
CA MET A 287 6.35 -15.27 -21.88
C MET A 287 5.67 -15.20 -23.25
N ASN A 288 5.76 -16.25 -24.02
CA ASN A 288 5.09 -16.38 -25.32
C ASN A 288 4.17 -17.59 -25.33
N GLY A 289 3.07 -17.49 -26.05
CA GLY A 289 2.23 -18.66 -26.33
C GLY A 289 2.79 -19.50 -27.47
N VAL A 290 2.15 -20.65 -27.69
CA VAL A 290 2.43 -21.58 -28.79
C VAL A 290 1.43 -21.33 -29.90
N GLN A 291 1.90 -21.17 -31.12
CA GLN A 291 1.04 -21.05 -32.29
C GLN A 291 0.74 -22.44 -32.88
N VAL A 292 -0.55 -22.74 -33.00
CA VAL A 292 -1.02 -23.99 -33.67
C VAL A 292 -2.00 -23.56 -34.76
N GLY A 293 -1.57 -23.67 -36.01
CA GLY A 293 -2.33 -23.14 -37.15
C GLY A 293 -2.51 -21.63 -37.06
N ASN A 294 -3.76 -21.17 -37.01
CA ASN A 294 -4.12 -19.77 -36.90
C ASN A 294 -4.43 -19.32 -35.45
N TYR A 295 -4.22 -20.19 -34.47
CA TYR A 295 -4.58 -19.95 -33.09
C TYR A 295 -3.32 -19.88 -32.21
N TYR A 296 -3.40 -19.07 -31.18
CA TYR A 296 -2.37 -18.97 -30.13
C TYR A 296 -2.91 -19.59 -28.85
N TYR A 297 -2.08 -20.38 -28.17
CA TYR A 297 -2.39 -21.02 -26.88
C TYR A 297 -1.38 -20.60 -25.85
N PHE A 298 -1.82 -20.20 -24.66
CA PHE A 298 -0.96 -19.81 -23.57
C PHE A 298 -0.48 -21.00 -22.75
N GLU A 299 -1.24 -22.10 -22.77
CA GLU A 299 -1.00 -23.31 -21.99
C GLU A 299 -0.95 -23.01 -20.47
N ALA A 300 -1.98 -22.30 -19.97
CA ALA A 300 -2.02 -21.76 -18.62
C ALA A 300 -1.83 -22.81 -17.52
N ASP A 301 -2.34 -24.03 -17.72
CA ASP A 301 -2.29 -25.13 -16.74
C ASP A 301 -0.95 -25.88 -16.74
N ARG A 302 -0.04 -25.59 -17.68
CA ARG A 302 1.28 -26.23 -17.71
C ARG A 302 2.12 -25.78 -16.52
N GLU A 303 2.67 -26.74 -15.77
CA GLU A 303 3.61 -26.46 -14.68
C GLU A 303 4.89 -25.79 -15.20
N VAL A 304 5.50 -24.99 -14.35
CA VAL A 304 6.72 -24.21 -14.64
C VAL A 304 7.88 -24.79 -13.86
N THR A 305 9.02 -24.98 -14.53
CA THR A 305 10.24 -25.46 -13.85
C THR A 305 10.90 -24.32 -13.04
N ARG A 306 11.75 -24.70 -12.08
CA ARG A 306 12.52 -23.75 -11.25
C ARG A 306 13.43 -22.87 -12.10
N ALA A 307 14.06 -23.42 -13.14
CA ALA A 307 14.90 -22.66 -14.03
C ALA A 307 14.10 -21.70 -14.90
N GLU A 308 12.99 -22.17 -15.48
CA GLU A 308 12.08 -21.32 -16.29
C GLU A 308 11.56 -20.13 -15.46
N PHE A 309 11.07 -20.40 -14.23
CA PHE A 309 10.57 -19.37 -13.33
C PHE A 309 11.65 -18.34 -12.99
N LEU A 310 12.82 -18.81 -12.54
CA LEU A 310 13.93 -17.94 -12.09
C LEU A 310 14.35 -16.95 -13.20
N VAL A 311 14.63 -17.48 -14.39
CA VAL A 311 15.06 -16.68 -15.55
C VAL A 311 14.01 -15.65 -15.93
N THR A 312 12.74 -16.06 -15.99
CA THR A 312 11.65 -15.16 -16.37
C THR A 312 11.40 -14.10 -15.29
N ALA A 313 11.45 -14.47 -14.01
CA ALA A 313 11.30 -13.52 -12.90
C ALA A 313 12.44 -12.49 -12.87
N MET A 314 13.69 -12.90 -13.10
CA MET A 314 14.82 -11.97 -13.22
C MET A 314 14.64 -10.99 -14.38
N ASN A 315 14.16 -11.48 -15.52
CA ASN A 315 13.85 -10.61 -16.67
C ASN A 315 12.71 -9.63 -16.35
N ALA A 316 11.68 -10.05 -15.61
CA ALA A 316 10.56 -9.20 -15.20
C ALA A 316 11.02 -8.04 -14.32
N VAL A 317 11.94 -8.28 -13.38
CA VAL A 317 12.52 -7.20 -12.56
C VAL A 317 13.63 -6.42 -13.26
N GLY A 318 13.90 -6.72 -14.55
CA GLY A 318 14.86 -5.98 -15.41
C GLY A 318 16.29 -6.47 -15.34
N ILE A 319 16.55 -7.61 -14.73
CA ILE A 319 17.87 -8.25 -14.73
C ILE A 319 17.99 -9.04 -16.04
N LYS A 320 18.55 -8.38 -17.04
CA LYS A 320 18.76 -8.93 -18.41
C LYS A 320 20.26 -8.91 -18.72
N ASN A 321 20.68 -9.69 -19.72
CA ASN A 321 22.06 -9.71 -20.17
C ASN A 321 23.07 -10.11 -19.05
N VAL A 322 22.77 -11.18 -18.34
CA VAL A 322 23.66 -11.74 -17.31
C VAL A 322 24.96 -12.26 -17.94
N PRO A 323 26.12 -12.20 -17.24
CA PRO A 323 27.35 -12.76 -17.74
C PRO A 323 27.23 -14.26 -18.02
N GLU A 324 27.81 -14.72 -19.14
CA GLU A 324 27.94 -16.14 -19.39
C GLU A 324 28.95 -16.75 -18.42
N VAL A 325 28.61 -17.89 -17.84
CA VAL A 325 29.49 -18.67 -16.95
C VAL A 325 29.57 -20.10 -17.45
N SER A 326 30.73 -20.72 -17.33
CA SER A 326 30.94 -22.10 -17.75
C SER A 326 30.42 -23.13 -16.74
N SER A 327 30.31 -22.73 -15.48
CA SER A 327 29.82 -23.59 -14.38
C SER A 327 29.23 -22.74 -13.27
N THR A 328 28.35 -23.36 -12.48
CA THR A 328 27.74 -22.81 -11.26
C THR A 328 28.29 -23.51 -10.02
N VAL A 329 27.90 -23.05 -8.84
CA VAL A 329 28.24 -23.67 -7.55
C VAL A 329 27.49 -24.96 -7.26
N PHE A 330 26.47 -25.27 -8.06
CA PHE A 330 25.54 -26.37 -7.83
C PHE A 330 26.09 -27.71 -8.33
N ALA A 331 25.83 -28.79 -7.59
CA ALA A 331 26.31 -30.12 -7.92
C ALA A 331 25.66 -30.73 -9.16
N ASP A 332 24.47 -30.25 -9.51
CA ASP A 332 23.69 -30.55 -10.70
C ASP A 332 23.93 -29.56 -11.85
N ASP A 333 25.10 -28.95 -11.89
CA ASP A 333 25.49 -27.97 -12.90
C ASP A 333 25.31 -28.46 -14.36
N GLU A 334 25.53 -29.75 -14.59
CA GLU A 334 25.37 -30.35 -15.94
C GLU A 334 23.90 -30.40 -16.41
N GLU A 335 22.96 -30.37 -15.46
CA GLU A 335 21.51 -30.33 -15.74
C GLU A 335 21.03 -28.88 -16.04
N ILE A 336 21.82 -27.87 -15.70
CA ILE A 336 21.48 -26.46 -15.96
C ILE A 336 21.87 -26.10 -17.39
N GLY A 337 20.88 -25.69 -18.20
CA GLY A 337 21.11 -25.22 -19.56
C GLY A 337 22.17 -24.12 -19.62
N ALA A 338 23.06 -24.15 -20.61
CA ALA A 338 24.19 -23.22 -20.70
C ALA A 338 23.74 -21.75 -20.66
N GLU A 339 22.63 -21.41 -21.30
CA GLU A 339 22.01 -20.09 -21.34
C GLU A 339 21.42 -19.66 -20.00
N MET A 340 21.13 -20.60 -19.09
CA MET A 340 20.55 -20.35 -17.78
C MET A 340 21.61 -20.25 -16.67
N LYS A 341 22.81 -20.81 -16.88
CA LYS A 341 23.88 -20.84 -15.84
C LYS A 341 24.23 -19.45 -15.31
N GLY A 342 24.30 -18.45 -16.19
CA GLY A 342 24.57 -17.07 -15.76
C GLY A 342 23.50 -16.49 -14.83
N TYR A 343 22.24 -16.79 -15.10
CA TYR A 343 21.13 -16.37 -14.24
C TYR A 343 21.15 -17.10 -12.89
N VAL A 344 21.38 -18.40 -12.89
CA VAL A 344 21.43 -19.23 -11.67
C VAL A 344 22.60 -18.80 -10.77
N GLU A 345 23.78 -18.59 -11.33
CA GLU A 345 24.97 -18.14 -10.59
C GLU A 345 24.77 -16.72 -10.01
N LEU A 346 24.22 -15.80 -10.82
CA LEU A 346 23.92 -14.45 -10.36
C LEU A 346 22.87 -14.46 -9.26
N ALA A 347 21.79 -15.23 -9.43
CA ALA A 347 20.73 -15.34 -8.43
C ALA A 347 21.23 -15.91 -7.09
N TYR A 348 22.13 -16.88 -7.12
CA TYR A 348 22.77 -17.39 -5.93
C TYR A 348 23.67 -16.35 -5.27
N THR A 349 24.51 -15.67 -6.04
CA THR A 349 25.40 -14.61 -5.55
C THR A 349 24.64 -13.45 -4.92
N MET A 350 23.50 -13.06 -5.51
CA MET A 350 22.63 -12.00 -4.99
C MET A 350 21.74 -12.47 -3.83
N GLY A 351 21.72 -13.75 -3.51
CA GLY A 351 20.91 -14.31 -2.43
C GLY A 351 19.42 -14.46 -2.81
N TYR A 352 19.07 -14.41 -4.09
CA TYR A 352 17.69 -14.65 -4.55
C TYR A 352 17.29 -16.12 -4.39
N ILE A 353 18.26 -17.03 -4.53
CA ILE A 353 18.11 -18.46 -4.30
C ILE A 353 19.20 -18.97 -3.36
N SER A 354 18.92 -20.02 -2.60
CA SER A 354 19.89 -20.67 -1.69
C SER A 354 20.27 -22.09 -2.10
N GLY A 355 19.50 -22.70 -3.01
CA GLY A 355 19.61 -24.11 -3.36
C GLY A 355 19.21 -25.07 -2.22
N THR A 356 19.24 -26.35 -2.49
CA THR A 356 18.91 -27.43 -1.54
C THR A 356 20.16 -28.22 -1.18
N LYS A 357 20.46 -28.39 0.12
CA LYS A 357 21.57 -29.24 0.58
C LYS A 357 21.11 -30.69 0.65
N MET A 358 21.82 -31.58 -0.05
CA MET A 358 21.65 -33.03 0.00
C MET A 358 23.05 -33.67 0.01
N ASP A 359 23.33 -34.57 0.94
CA ASP A 359 24.59 -35.27 1.07
C ASP A 359 25.85 -34.35 1.08
N GLY A 360 25.70 -33.19 1.70
CA GLY A 360 26.76 -32.19 1.82
C GLY A 360 27.02 -31.35 0.57
N LYS A 361 26.28 -31.58 -0.51
CA LYS A 361 26.33 -30.82 -1.77
C LYS A 361 25.13 -29.91 -1.90
N LEU A 362 25.26 -28.88 -2.72
CA LEU A 362 24.20 -27.94 -3.01
C LEU A 362 23.62 -28.24 -4.40
N TYR A 363 22.29 -28.27 -4.52
CA TYR A 363 21.57 -28.57 -5.74
C TYR A 363 20.60 -27.43 -6.08
N PHE A 364 20.48 -27.09 -7.36
CA PHE A 364 19.51 -26.13 -7.87
C PHE A 364 18.19 -26.77 -8.30
N ARG A 365 18.25 -27.98 -8.90
CA ARG A 365 17.12 -28.76 -9.43
C ARG A 365 16.36 -28.02 -10.53
N PRO A 366 17.03 -27.75 -11.68
CA PRO A 366 16.50 -26.87 -12.74
C PRO A 366 15.16 -27.33 -13.32
N ASP A 367 14.97 -28.62 -13.51
CA ASP A 367 13.82 -29.23 -14.21
C ASP A 367 12.66 -29.60 -13.25
N GLU A 368 12.83 -29.47 -11.95
CA GLU A 368 11.73 -29.69 -11.02
C GLU A 368 10.71 -28.56 -11.10
N SER A 369 9.42 -28.90 -11.00
CA SER A 369 8.35 -27.88 -10.89
C SER A 369 8.56 -27.05 -9.64
N ILE A 370 8.48 -25.71 -9.80
CA ILE A 370 8.62 -24.78 -8.67
C ILE A 370 7.31 -24.70 -7.88
N LYS A 371 7.41 -24.63 -6.56
CA LYS A 371 6.27 -24.44 -5.67
C LYS A 371 5.94 -22.95 -5.48
N MET A 372 4.66 -22.63 -5.18
CA MET A 372 4.24 -21.27 -4.92
C MET A 372 5.03 -20.61 -3.79
N SER A 373 5.32 -21.32 -2.70
CA SER A 373 6.16 -20.86 -1.60
C SER A 373 7.59 -20.51 -2.01
N GLU A 374 8.17 -21.29 -2.92
CA GLU A 374 9.53 -21.06 -3.45
C GLU A 374 9.54 -19.85 -4.40
N ALA A 375 8.55 -19.75 -5.27
CA ALA A 375 8.35 -18.61 -6.17
C ALA A 375 8.20 -17.30 -5.39
N ALA A 376 7.41 -17.32 -4.31
CA ALA A 376 7.22 -16.18 -3.43
C ALA A 376 8.54 -15.69 -2.80
N VAL A 377 9.38 -16.61 -2.31
CA VAL A 377 10.69 -16.25 -1.73
C VAL A 377 11.61 -15.65 -2.78
N ILE A 378 11.65 -16.23 -3.99
CA ILE A 378 12.47 -15.69 -5.08
C ILE A 378 12.07 -14.26 -5.43
N ILE A 379 10.77 -14.00 -5.65
CA ILE A 379 10.28 -12.65 -5.97
C ILE A 379 10.55 -11.69 -4.81
N SER A 380 10.22 -12.07 -3.57
CA SER A 380 10.44 -11.22 -2.38
C SER A 380 11.90 -10.82 -2.22
N ASN A 381 12.83 -11.76 -2.42
CA ASN A 381 14.27 -11.48 -2.36
C ASN A 381 14.71 -10.53 -3.49
N MET A 382 14.15 -10.67 -4.71
CA MET A 382 14.51 -9.82 -5.85
C MET A 382 14.05 -8.36 -5.67
N ILE A 383 12.85 -8.15 -5.14
CA ILE A 383 12.32 -6.80 -4.93
C ILE A 383 12.79 -6.14 -3.63
N GLY A 384 13.50 -6.90 -2.77
CA GLY A 384 14.10 -6.37 -1.54
C GLY A 384 13.09 -5.97 -0.46
N TYR A 385 11.85 -6.41 -0.55
CA TYR A 385 10.78 -6.06 0.38
C TYR A 385 10.70 -7.12 1.50
N ALA A 386 11.33 -6.85 2.63
CA ALA A 386 11.42 -7.79 3.76
C ALA A 386 10.69 -7.29 5.03
N GLN A 387 9.87 -6.25 4.95
CA GLN A 387 9.24 -5.65 6.13
C GLN A 387 7.72 -5.53 5.99
N ALA A 388 7.02 -6.66 6.14
CA ALA A 388 5.61 -6.60 6.50
C ALA A 388 5.46 -6.84 8.01
N LYS A 389 4.95 -5.85 8.73
CA LYS A 389 4.40 -6.01 10.08
C LYS A 389 2.94 -6.49 9.98
N VAL A 390 2.63 -7.40 9.08
CA VAL A 390 1.26 -7.85 8.88
C VAL A 390 1.11 -9.25 9.41
N THR A 391 0.25 -9.39 10.39
CA THR A 391 -0.27 -10.70 10.82
C THR A 391 -1.46 -11.02 9.89
N THR A 392 -1.18 -11.41 8.66
CA THR A 392 -2.23 -11.84 7.74
C THR A 392 -2.65 -13.24 8.13
N VAL A 393 -3.90 -13.39 8.54
CA VAL A 393 -4.49 -14.69 8.80
C VAL A 393 -4.96 -15.26 7.46
N PHE A 394 -4.09 -16.00 6.77
CA PHE A 394 -4.54 -16.85 5.67
C PHE A 394 -5.41 -17.98 6.24
N ALA A 395 -6.47 -18.34 5.54
CA ALA A 395 -7.36 -19.43 5.95
C ALA A 395 -6.60 -20.75 6.20
N ASP A 396 -5.44 -20.94 5.53
CA ASP A 396 -4.55 -22.10 5.64
C ASP A 396 -3.13 -21.68 6.06
N ALA A 397 -3.00 -20.86 7.09
CA ALA A 397 -1.70 -20.42 7.63
C ALA A 397 -0.79 -21.63 7.98
N ASP A 398 -1.38 -22.74 8.40
CA ASP A 398 -0.64 -23.99 8.71
C ASP A 398 -0.07 -24.68 7.46
N ALA A 399 -0.58 -24.37 6.26
CA ALA A 399 -0.08 -24.92 5.00
C ALA A 399 1.13 -24.15 4.44
N ILE A 400 1.39 -22.93 4.95
CA ILE A 400 2.53 -22.11 4.52
C ILE A 400 3.78 -22.51 5.32
N PRO A 401 4.83 -23.03 4.67
CA PRO A 401 6.07 -23.35 5.38
C PRO A 401 6.65 -22.13 6.10
N SER A 402 7.09 -22.28 7.32
CA SER A 402 7.59 -21.19 8.16
C SER A 402 8.75 -20.38 7.52
N TRP A 403 9.55 -21.03 6.66
CA TRP A 403 10.65 -20.38 5.94
C TRP A 403 10.18 -19.43 4.82
N SER A 404 8.95 -19.58 4.32
CA SER A 404 8.37 -18.75 3.27
C SER A 404 7.32 -17.74 3.78
N SER A 405 6.86 -17.86 5.04
CA SER A 405 5.77 -17.05 5.58
C SER A 405 5.98 -15.56 5.38
N LYS A 406 7.17 -15.05 5.73
CA LYS A 406 7.51 -13.62 5.53
C LYS A 406 7.42 -13.18 4.06
N ALA A 407 7.88 -14.02 3.14
CA ALA A 407 7.84 -13.70 1.72
C ALA A 407 6.38 -13.66 1.21
N VAL A 408 5.58 -14.67 1.57
CA VAL A 408 4.17 -14.74 1.20
C VAL A 408 3.40 -13.54 1.75
N GLU A 409 3.57 -13.22 3.04
CA GLU A 409 2.95 -12.05 3.68
C GLU A 409 3.36 -10.73 3.00
N SER A 410 4.65 -10.57 2.68
CA SER A 410 5.14 -9.38 1.99
C SER A 410 4.52 -9.23 0.60
N LEU A 411 4.46 -10.31 -0.18
CA LEU A 411 3.86 -10.28 -1.51
C LEU A 411 2.34 -10.12 -1.48
N TYR A 412 1.68 -10.64 -0.44
CA TYR A 412 0.26 -10.40 -0.20
C TYR A 412 -0.01 -8.92 0.09
N THR A 413 0.77 -8.33 1.00
CA THR A 413 0.67 -6.90 1.33
C THR A 413 0.85 -6.00 0.10
N LEU A 414 1.74 -6.40 -0.83
CA LEU A 414 1.96 -5.70 -2.09
C LEU A 414 0.93 -6.05 -3.18
N GLY A 415 -0.03 -6.94 -2.89
CA GLY A 415 -1.02 -7.39 -3.88
C GLY A 415 -0.44 -8.23 -5.03
N ILE A 416 0.78 -8.73 -4.89
CA ILE A 416 1.41 -9.64 -5.86
C ILE A 416 0.81 -11.05 -5.73
N ILE A 417 0.59 -11.51 -4.50
CA ILE A 417 -0.14 -12.73 -4.17
C ILE A 417 -1.51 -12.36 -3.60
N GLU A 418 -2.52 -13.12 -3.91
CA GLU A 418 -3.88 -12.96 -3.39
C GLU A 418 -4.31 -14.20 -2.63
N SER A 419 -5.35 -14.04 -1.79
CA SER A 419 -5.96 -15.17 -1.08
C SER A 419 -6.43 -16.27 -2.06
N ALA A 420 -6.94 -15.87 -3.23
CA ALA A 420 -7.36 -16.81 -4.27
C ALA A 420 -6.20 -17.62 -4.87
N ASP A 421 -5.01 -17.03 -4.96
CA ASP A 421 -3.81 -17.73 -5.47
C ASP A 421 -3.30 -18.78 -4.46
N MET A 422 -3.69 -18.65 -3.19
CA MET A 422 -3.27 -19.52 -2.09
C MET A 422 -4.32 -20.60 -1.74
N VAL A 423 -5.48 -20.60 -2.41
CA VAL A 423 -6.56 -21.59 -2.14
C VAL A 423 -6.08 -23.03 -2.36
N SER A 424 -5.21 -23.25 -3.34
CA SER A 424 -4.60 -24.55 -3.61
C SER A 424 -3.45 -24.90 -2.66
N GLY A 425 -2.97 -23.91 -1.89
CA GLY A 425 -1.91 -24.06 -0.89
C GLY A 425 -0.51 -23.68 -1.40
N ALA A 426 0.33 -23.24 -0.45
CA ALA A 426 1.72 -22.85 -0.71
C ALA A 426 2.62 -24.01 -1.20
N GLY A 427 2.14 -25.25 -1.08
CA GLY A 427 2.81 -26.46 -1.52
C GLY A 427 2.53 -26.89 -2.97
N GLU A 428 1.59 -26.24 -3.65
CA GLU A 428 1.25 -26.56 -5.03
C GLU A 428 2.31 -26.04 -6.01
N ASN A 429 2.41 -26.72 -7.16
CA ASN A 429 3.30 -26.32 -8.23
C ASN A 429 2.74 -25.09 -8.95
N VAL A 430 3.61 -24.16 -9.32
CA VAL A 430 3.25 -22.95 -10.07
C VAL A 430 2.96 -23.32 -11.51
N THR A 431 1.79 -22.95 -12.01
CA THR A 431 1.44 -23.06 -13.43
C THR A 431 1.91 -21.84 -14.22
N ARG A 432 1.88 -21.91 -15.55
CA ARG A 432 2.16 -20.74 -16.41
C ARG A 432 1.17 -19.59 -16.17
N GLY A 433 -0.09 -19.93 -15.86
CA GLY A 433 -1.10 -18.95 -15.47
C GLY A 433 -0.75 -18.25 -14.18
N ASP A 434 -0.33 -18.97 -13.16
CA ASP A 434 0.11 -18.39 -11.89
C ASP A 434 1.37 -17.53 -12.06
N MET A 435 2.34 -18.02 -12.84
CA MET A 435 3.54 -17.26 -13.17
C MET A 435 3.20 -15.95 -13.88
N ALA A 436 2.27 -15.96 -14.82
CA ALA A 436 1.84 -14.74 -15.52
C ALA A 436 1.22 -13.72 -14.55
N LYS A 437 0.35 -14.16 -13.62
CA LYS A 437 -0.22 -13.30 -12.57
C LYS A 437 0.88 -12.71 -11.68
N LEU A 438 1.74 -13.58 -11.12
CA LEU A 438 2.82 -13.16 -10.22
C LEU A 438 3.74 -12.12 -10.88
N LEU A 439 4.20 -12.38 -12.11
CA LEU A 439 5.14 -11.50 -12.81
C LEU A 439 4.49 -10.20 -13.28
N ALA A 440 3.27 -10.24 -13.81
CA ALA A 440 2.56 -9.04 -14.21
C ALA A 440 2.32 -8.10 -13.02
N ARG A 441 1.87 -8.64 -11.88
CA ARG A 441 1.67 -7.86 -10.66
C ARG A 441 3.00 -7.35 -10.08
N THR A 442 4.05 -8.18 -10.14
CA THR A 442 5.40 -7.74 -9.72
C THR A 442 5.86 -6.54 -10.54
N MET A 443 5.72 -6.57 -11.86
CA MET A 443 6.08 -5.45 -12.74
C MET A 443 5.32 -4.17 -12.37
N LEU A 444 4.02 -4.26 -12.09
CA LEU A 444 3.22 -3.10 -11.67
C LEU A 444 3.75 -2.50 -10.36
N VAL A 445 4.04 -3.33 -9.37
CA VAL A 445 4.54 -2.89 -8.06
C VAL A 445 5.89 -2.17 -8.18
N ILE A 446 6.76 -2.62 -9.08
CA ILE A 446 8.08 -1.98 -9.29
C ILE A 446 8.08 -0.88 -10.35
N GLY A 447 6.92 -0.52 -10.91
CA GLY A 447 6.77 0.55 -11.90
C GLY A 447 7.39 0.23 -13.27
N LYS A 448 7.21 -0.98 -13.75
CA LYS A 448 7.71 -1.46 -15.05
C LYS A 448 6.60 -1.96 -15.96
#